data_7735939b25a8d444c95d1f7fca67104d
#
_entry.id   7735939b25a8d444c95d1f7fca67104d
#
_cell.length_a   1.000
_cell.length_b   1.000
_cell.length_c   1.000
_cell.angle_alpha   90.00
_cell.angle_beta   90.00
_cell.angle_gamma   90.00
#
_symmetry.space_group_name_H-M   'P 1'
#
loop_
_entity.id
_entity.type
_entity.pdbx_description
1 polymer ?
#
loop_
_entity_poly.entity_id
_entity_poly.type
_entity_poly.pdbx_seq_one_letter_code
_entity_poly.pdbx_strand_id
1 'polypeptide(L)'
;MIEATAERRGIGVGIYYGWVVLAVAALAMVGTLPGRTQGLGLITEPLLVDLGVDRVQFAQINLVATLLGSVMCFGIGGLVDRRGSRTVLTLLALLLGVVVVALASVTSAAMLLVLITLTRGLGQSALSVVSLAMPGKWFRGRLTWAMGVYALVTSVGFMLAFPAVGALVQARGWRIAWAAIGVALIVGLAPIAWTFVRREPESHVELEDSGPMRSRSAGREYAAIAADHTLGAALRSPAFWVFGLASSMYGLVASGIGLFNESILAERGFAPDVYYTALAVTAITGLAGNFIAGAWADRASLRLVLVTALLLMTGALAALPHVTTFAHVMGQAVAMGMAGGFVMVVFFSFWGKAYGPSHLGKIQGVAQALTVFASATGPLLLAWWADATGSYAGAFYTLAATLALLAVAALSVRIPAGAR
;
A
#
# COMPACT_ATOMS: atom_id res chain seq x y z
N MET A 1 -41.73 -13.73 -48.49
CA MET A 1 -41.71 -12.30 -48.18
C MET A 1 -41.52 -12.18 -46.67
N ILE A 2 -40.28 -12.19 -46.24
CA ILE A 2 -39.88 -11.99 -44.85
C ILE A 2 -38.84 -10.87 -44.91
N GLU A 3 -39.25 -9.68 -44.47
CA GLU A 3 -38.40 -8.51 -44.34
C GLU A 3 -37.40 -8.73 -43.20
N ALA A 4 -36.14 -8.81 -43.55
CA ALA A 4 -35.04 -8.75 -42.61
C ALA A 4 -34.79 -7.27 -42.28
N THR A 5 -35.28 -6.82 -41.15
CA THR A 5 -34.95 -5.53 -40.55
C THR A 5 -33.47 -5.60 -40.06
N ALA A 6 -32.58 -5.08 -40.88
CA ALA A 6 -31.20 -4.84 -40.52
C ALA A 6 -31.17 -3.65 -39.55
N GLU A 7 -31.16 -3.93 -38.24
CA GLU A 7 -30.79 -2.95 -37.21
C GLU A 7 -29.33 -2.57 -37.41
N ARG A 8 -29.12 -1.37 -37.92
CA ARG A 8 -27.81 -0.70 -37.92
C ARG A 8 -27.36 -0.53 -36.48
N ARG A 9 -26.50 -1.43 -36.03
CA ARG A 9 -25.71 -1.19 -34.80
C ARG A 9 -24.74 -0.03 -35.08
N GLY A 10 -25.11 1.15 -34.60
CA GLY A 10 -24.23 2.28 -34.55
C GLY A 10 -23.02 1.88 -33.72
N ILE A 11 -21.83 1.98 -34.31
CA ILE A 11 -20.53 1.86 -33.57
C ILE A 11 -20.41 3.13 -32.74
N GLY A 12 -21.11 3.18 -31.62
CA GLY A 12 -20.81 4.10 -30.55
C GLY A 12 -19.58 3.55 -29.84
N VAL A 13 -18.46 4.24 -29.92
CA VAL A 13 -17.28 4.02 -29.09
C VAL A 13 -17.65 4.42 -27.65
N GLY A 14 -18.51 3.63 -27.03
CA GLY A 14 -18.85 3.77 -25.61
C GLY A 14 -17.68 3.27 -24.79
N ILE A 15 -17.01 4.17 -24.07
CA ILE A 15 -16.00 3.80 -23.09
C ILE A 15 -16.66 2.81 -22.11
N TYR A 16 -16.08 1.61 -21.94
CA TYR A 16 -16.59 0.61 -21.01
C TYR A 16 -16.66 1.21 -19.60
N TYR A 17 -17.86 1.17 -19.02
CA TYR A 17 -18.14 1.86 -17.74
C TYR A 17 -17.24 1.39 -16.58
N GLY A 18 -16.68 0.20 -16.67
CA GLY A 18 -15.67 -0.32 -15.72
C GLY A 18 -14.48 0.63 -15.54
N TRP A 19 -14.10 1.41 -16.56
CA TRP A 19 -13.03 2.41 -16.48
C TRP A 19 -13.39 3.57 -15.57
N VAL A 20 -14.65 4.01 -15.58
CA VAL A 20 -15.15 5.04 -14.66
C VAL A 20 -15.09 4.52 -13.21
N VAL A 21 -15.54 3.28 -12.99
CA VAL A 21 -15.49 2.64 -11.68
C VAL A 21 -14.04 2.46 -11.20
N LEU A 22 -13.12 2.08 -12.10
CA LEU A 22 -11.69 1.98 -11.80
C LEU A 22 -11.10 3.35 -11.41
N ALA A 23 -11.44 4.41 -12.13
CA ALA A 23 -10.97 5.76 -11.81
C ALA A 23 -11.47 6.22 -10.41
N VAL A 24 -12.75 5.95 -10.10
CA VAL A 24 -13.30 6.22 -8.76
C VAL A 24 -12.63 5.37 -7.69
N ALA A 25 -12.33 4.09 -7.98
CA ALA A 25 -11.60 3.22 -7.07
C ALA A 25 -10.18 3.76 -6.80
N ALA A 26 -9.45 4.18 -7.85
CA ALA A 26 -8.13 4.77 -7.69
C ALA A 26 -8.16 6.10 -6.90
N LEU A 27 -9.17 6.95 -7.16
CA LEU A 27 -9.39 8.17 -6.37
C LEU A 27 -9.69 7.85 -4.90
N ALA A 28 -10.49 6.82 -4.62
CA ALA A 28 -10.76 6.35 -3.26
C ALA A 28 -9.48 5.84 -2.57
N MET A 29 -8.58 5.17 -3.30
CA MET A 29 -7.28 4.74 -2.78
C MET A 29 -6.41 5.95 -2.41
N VAL A 30 -6.37 7.00 -3.22
CA VAL A 30 -5.68 8.26 -2.87
C VAL A 30 -6.34 8.92 -1.67
N GLY A 31 -7.67 8.88 -1.57
CA GLY A 31 -8.44 9.36 -0.42
C GLY A 31 -8.12 8.65 0.90
N THR A 32 -7.43 7.50 0.87
CA THR A 32 -6.93 6.84 2.10
C THR A 32 -5.71 7.54 2.72
N LEU A 33 -5.13 8.56 2.06
CA LEU A 33 -3.91 9.26 2.48
C LEU A 33 -3.88 9.61 3.98
N PRO A 34 -4.92 10.18 4.62
CA PRO A 34 -4.87 10.51 6.03
C PRO A 34 -4.74 9.29 6.95
N GLY A 35 -5.19 8.12 6.50
CA GLY A 35 -5.07 6.85 7.22
C GLY A 35 -3.74 6.12 7.02
N ARG A 36 -2.89 6.59 6.10
CA ARG A 36 -1.60 5.98 5.80
C ARG A 36 -0.48 6.57 6.65
N THR A 37 0.55 5.76 6.91
CA THR A 37 1.72 6.21 7.68
C THR A 37 2.43 7.38 7.01
N GLN A 38 2.62 7.32 5.69
CA GLN A 38 3.24 8.38 4.91
C GLN A 38 2.39 9.67 4.91
N GLY A 39 1.06 9.53 4.86
CA GLY A 39 0.15 10.67 4.98
C GLY A 39 0.25 11.33 6.35
N LEU A 40 0.21 10.52 7.42
CA LEU A 40 0.36 11.01 8.78
C LEU A 40 1.73 11.67 8.99
N GLY A 41 2.79 11.14 8.37
CA GLY A 41 4.13 11.72 8.38
C GLY A 41 4.22 13.16 7.85
N LEU A 42 3.28 13.59 6.98
CA LEU A 42 3.22 14.98 6.50
C LEU A 42 2.90 16.00 7.59
N ILE A 43 2.31 15.56 8.69
CA ILE A 43 1.89 16.42 9.80
C ILE A 43 2.51 16.01 11.13
N THR A 44 3.37 14.98 11.16
CA THR A 44 3.93 14.46 12.42
C THR A 44 4.61 15.56 13.23
N GLU A 45 5.61 16.24 12.67
CA GLU A 45 6.37 17.25 13.42
C GLU A 45 5.50 18.41 13.91
N PRO A 46 4.70 19.11 13.06
CA PRO A 46 3.85 20.19 13.55
C PRO A 46 2.76 19.73 14.54
N LEU A 47 2.28 18.48 14.41
CA LEU A 47 1.32 17.90 15.35
C LEU A 47 1.95 17.63 16.72
N LEU A 48 3.17 17.10 16.77
CA LEU A 48 3.91 16.84 18.01
C LEU A 48 4.15 18.13 18.79
N VAL A 49 4.60 19.18 18.09
CA VAL A 49 4.82 20.51 18.69
C VAL A 49 3.53 21.10 19.25
N ASP A 50 2.44 21.02 18.49
CA ASP A 50 1.15 21.63 18.84
C ASP A 50 0.46 20.93 20.02
N LEU A 51 0.62 19.62 20.16
CA LEU A 51 0.03 18.84 21.26
C LEU A 51 0.97 18.61 22.44
N GLY A 52 2.25 18.99 22.35
CA GLY A 52 3.25 18.70 23.38
C GLY A 52 3.48 17.21 23.60
N VAL A 53 3.32 16.40 22.56
CA VAL A 53 3.50 14.93 22.57
C VAL A 53 4.90 14.60 22.06
N ASP A 54 5.63 13.75 22.80
CA ASP A 54 6.94 13.28 22.34
C ASP A 54 6.83 12.19 21.25
N ARG A 55 7.95 11.96 20.52
CA ARG A 55 7.97 11.00 19.41
C ARG A 55 7.70 9.56 19.82
N VAL A 56 8.16 9.16 21.02
CA VAL A 56 7.96 7.80 21.52
C VAL A 56 6.49 7.57 21.85
N GLN A 57 5.88 8.50 22.57
CA GLN A 57 4.44 8.48 22.89
C GLN A 57 3.59 8.45 21.61
N PHE A 58 3.93 9.28 20.62
CA PHE A 58 3.23 9.29 19.34
C PHE A 58 3.40 7.97 18.58
N ALA A 59 4.60 7.39 18.59
CA ALA A 59 4.85 6.09 17.97
C ALA A 59 4.09 4.96 18.67
N GLN A 60 3.92 5.00 20.00
CA GLN A 60 3.06 4.09 20.75
C GLN A 60 1.60 4.24 20.36
N ILE A 61 1.10 5.47 20.27
CA ILE A 61 -0.25 5.77 19.78
C ILE A 61 -0.44 5.18 18.35
N ASN A 62 0.54 5.41 17.47
CA ASN A 62 0.50 4.89 16.10
C ASN A 62 0.55 3.35 16.04
N LEU A 63 1.34 2.70 16.90
CA LEU A 63 1.39 1.24 17.03
C LEU A 63 0.01 0.69 17.40
N VAL A 64 -0.56 1.15 18.51
CA VAL A 64 -1.87 0.71 19.00
C VAL A 64 -2.95 0.98 17.96
N ALA A 65 -2.97 2.19 17.41
CA ALA A 65 -3.94 2.60 16.38
C ALA A 65 -3.85 1.74 15.10
N THR A 66 -2.64 1.37 14.68
CA THR A 66 -2.45 0.53 13.50
C THR A 66 -2.94 -0.89 13.75
N LEU A 67 -2.63 -1.48 14.90
CA LEU A 67 -3.07 -2.82 15.26
C LEU A 67 -4.59 -2.89 15.42
N LEU A 68 -5.19 -1.96 16.17
CA LEU A 68 -6.65 -1.89 16.35
C LEU A 68 -7.37 -1.55 15.04
N GLY A 69 -6.84 -0.60 14.27
CA GLY A 69 -7.39 -0.21 12.98
C GLY A 69 -7.38 -1.35 11.94
N SER A 70 -6.37 -2.24 12.00
CA SER A 70 -6.30 -3.39 11.10
C SER A 70 -7.46 -4.38 11.28
N VAL A 71 -8.05 -4.44 12.47
CA VAL A 71 -9.21 -5.29 12.76
C VAL A 71 -10.43 -4.89 11.91
N MET A 72 -10.54 -3.62 11.54
CA MET A 72 -11.64 -3.14 10.69
C MET A 72 -11.61 -3.68 9.24
N CYS A 73 -10.52 -4.31 8.80
CA CYS A 73 -10.51 -5.06 7.52
C CYS A 73 -11.48 -6.25 7.55
N PHE A 74 -11.66 -6.85 8.73
CA PHE A 74 -12.52 -8.04 8.86
C PHE A 74 -13.98 -7.64 8.66
N GLY A 75 -14.67 -8.37 7.80
CA GLY A 75 -16.09 -8.14 7.51
C GLY A 75 -16.40 -7.10 6.43
N ILE A 76 -15.48 -6.22 6.05
CA ILE A 76 -15.71 -5.22 4.98
C ILE A 76 -16.04 -5.88 3.65
N GLY A 77 -15.35 -6.95 3.27
CA GLY A 77 -15.67 -7.73 2.07
C GLY A 77 -17.11 -8.22 2.07
N GLY A 78 -17.55 -8.85 3.17
CA GLY A 78 -18.93 -9.29 3.33
C GLY A 78 -19.96 -8.15 3.35
N LEU A 79 -19.59 -6.97 3.85
CA LEU A 79 -20.43 -5.79 3.82
C LEU A 79 -20.60 -5.26 2.38
N VAL A 80 -19.51 -5.25 1.60
CA VAL A 80 -19.52 -4.89 0.17
C VAL A 80 -20.41 -5.85 -0.63
N ASP A 81 -20.33 -7.15 -0.34
CA ASP A 81 -21.16 -8.15 -1.04
C ASP A 81 -22.65 -8.03 -0.68
N ARG A 82 -22.98 -7.64 0.56
CA ARG A 82 -24.39 -7.47 1.01
C ARG A 82 -25.01 -6.12 0.63
N ARG A 83 -24.23 -5.03 0.74
CA ARG A 83 -24.74 -3.63 0.56
C ARG A 83 -24.34 -3.02 -0.77
N GLY A 84 -23.43 -3.66 -1.52
CA GLY A 84 -22.85 -3.17 -2.77
C GLY A 84 -21.73 -2.14 -2.56
N SER A 85 -20.81 -2.08 -3.52
CA SER A 85 -19.62 -1.22 -3.48
C SER A 85 -19.99 0.26 -3.38
N ARG A 86 -21.05 0.72 -4.05
CA ARG A 86 -21.53 2.12 -4.03
C ARG A 86 -21.81 2.61 -2.62
N THR A 87 -22.69 1.92 -1.91
CA THR A 87 -23.15 2.32 -0.56
C THR A 87 -22.00 2.28 0.44
N VAL A 88 -21.19 1.21 0.40
CA VAL A 88 -20.09 1.02 1.36
C VAL A 88 -19.00 2.06 1.13
N LEU A 89 -18.60 2.31 -0.13
CA LEU A 89 -17.59 3.31 -0.47
C LEU A 89 -18.02 4.72 -0.04
N THR A 90 -19.27 5.10 -0.35
CA THR A 90 -19.82 6.41 0.01
C THR A 90 -19.84 6.59 1.53
N LEU A 91 -20.33 5.59 2.27
CA LEU A 91 -20.39 5.66 3.74
C LEU A 91 -19.00 5.75 4.36
N LEU A 92 -18.03 4.96 3.87
CA LEU A 92 -16.65 5.00 4.35
C LEU A 92 -15.99 6.36 4.04
N ALA A 93 -16.24 6.94 2.86
CA ALA A 93 -15.71 8.27 2.52
C ALA A 93 -16.28 9.37 3.43
N LEU A 94 -17.59 9.32 3.72
CA LEU A 94 -18.23 10.25 4.66
C LEU A 94 -17.68 10.10 6.09
N LEU A 95 -17.64 8.87 6.60
CA LEU A 95 -17.14 8.59 7.96
C LEU A 95 -15.67 8.98 8.10
N LEU A 96 -14.83 8.60 7.13
CA LEU A 96 -13.42 8.99 7.13
C LEU A 96 -13.27 10.50 7.07
N GLY A 97 -14.04 11.18 6.22
CA GLY A 97 -14.02 12.64 6.11
C GLY A 97 -14.35 13.31 7.44
N VAL A 98 -15.42 12.86 8.12
CA VAL A 98 -15.81 13.38 9.45
C VAL A 98 -14.69 13.16 10.49
N VAL A 99 -14.10 11.96 10.52
CA VAL A 99 -13.00 11.63 11.45
C VAL A 99 -11.76 12.49 11.16
N VAL A 100 -11.43 12.73 9.88
CA VAL A 100 -10.29 13.58 9.49
C VAL A 100 -10.52 15.04 9.85
N VAL A 101 -11.75 15.57 9.69
CA VAL A 101 -12.13 16.91 10.18
C VAL A 101 -12.02 16.97 11.71
N ALA A 102 -12.50 15.96 12.42
CA ALA A 102 -12.38 15.89 13.88
C ALA A 102 -10.90 15.82 14.32
N LEU A 103 -10.03 15.12 13.58
CA LEU A 103 -8.60 15.08 13.86
C LEU A 103 -7.94 16.47 13.75
N ALA A 104 -8.42 17.34 12.86
CA ALA A 104 -7.95 18.72 12.77
C ALA A 104 -8.24 19.57 14.03
N SER A 105 -9.15 19.13 14.90
CA SER A 105 -9.50 19.79 16.16
C SER A 105 -9.00 19.04 17.41
N VAL A 106 -8.08 18.08 17.24
CA VAL A 106 -7.53 17.29 18.35
C VAL A 106 -6.77 18.19 19.36
N THR A 107 -6.97 17.91 20.66
CA THR A 107 -6.38 18.69 21.77
C THR A 107 -5.71 17.83 22.84
N SER A 108 -5.84 16.50 22.76
CA SER A 108 -5.26 15.59 23.77
C SER A 108 -4.74 14.29 23.14
N ALA A 109 -3.77 13.65 23.80
CA ALA A 109 -3.21 12.36 23.36
C ALA A 109 -4.25 11.23 23.32
N ALA A 110 -5.22 11.23 24.24
CA ALA A 110 -6.29 10.24 24.26
C ALA A 110 -7.22 10.41 23.04
N MET A 111 -7.63 11.65 22.74
CA MET A 111 -8.41 11.96 21.54
C MET A 111 -7.62 11.61 20.27
N LEU A 112 -6.32 11.89 20.26
CA LEU A 112 -5.42 11.56 19.16
C LEU A 112 -5.41 10.04 18.90
N LEU A 113 -5.25 9.21 19.95
CA LEU A 113 -5.29 7.75 19.85
C LEU A 113 -6.58 7.26 19.18
N VAL A 114 -7.74 7.75 19.65
CA VAL A 114 -9.04 7.35 19.10
C VAL A 114 -9.17 7.76 17.63
N LEU A 115 -8.85 9.01 17.32
CA LEU A 115 -9.01 9.54 15.96
C LEU A 115 -8.01 8.90 14.96
N ILE A 116 -6.76 8.65 15.36
CA ILE A 116 -5.81 7.92 14.51
C ILE A 116 -6.29 6.47 14.31
N THR A 117 -6.80 5.80 15.35
CA THR A 117 -7.35 4.43 15.23
C THR A 117 -8.48 4.39 14.22
N LEU A 118 -9.44 5.31 14.31
CA LEU A 118 -10.54 5.40 13.36
C LEU A 118 -10.06 5.75 11.94
N THR A 119 -9.10 6.66 11.80
CA THR A 119 -8.54 7.03 10.50
C THR A 119 -7.79 5.86 9.86
N ARG A 120 -7.03 5.09 10.64
CA ARG A 120 -6.37 3.85 10.19
C ARG A 120 -7.40 2.80 9.77
N GLY A 121 -8.39 2.56 10.60
CA GLY A 121 -9.43 1.56 10.34
C GLY A 121 -10.28 1.89 9.13
N LEU A 122 -10.79 3.11 9.04
CA LEU A 122 -11.65 3.56 7.93
C LEU A 122 -10.85 3.78 6.63
N GLY A 123 -9.68 4.43 6.72
CA GLY A 123 -8.87 4.80 5.55
C GLY A 123 -7.97 3.66 5.08
N GLN A 124 -6.93 3.32 5.85
CA GLN A 124 -5.94 2.33 5.45
C GLN A 124 -6.53 0.93 5.32
N SER A 125 -7.47 0.55 6.19
CA SER A 125 -8.06 -0.78 6.20
C SER A 125 -9.31 -0.85 5.31
N ALA A 126 -10.43 -0.29 5.74
CA ALA A 126 -11.73 -0.50 5.10
C ALA A 126 -11.82 0.09 3.68
N LEU A 127 -11.48 1.38 3.51
CA LEU A 127 -11.58 2.07 2.22
C LEU A 127 -10.62 1.48 1.19
N SER A 128 -9.41 1.07 1.61
CA SER A 128 -8.43 0.40 0.74
C SER A 128 -8.97 -0.95 0.22
N VAL A 129 -9.59 -1.75 1.10
CA VAL A 129 -10.17 -3.05 0.71
C VAL A 129 -11.28 -2.86 -0.32
N VAL A 130 -12.19 -1.90 -0.11
CA VAL A 130 -13.28 -1.61 -1.08
C VAL A 130 -12.70 -1.13 -2.41
N SER A 131 -11.74 -0.21 -2.36
CA SER A 131 -11.07 0.32 -3.55
C SER A 131 -10.41 -0.79 -4.39
N LEU A 132 -9.68 -1.71 -3.76
CA LEU A 132 -9.02 -2.83 -4.43
C LEU A 132 -9.99 -3.88 -4.97
N ALA A 133 -11.13 -4.09 -4.30
CA ALA A 133 -12.13 -5.08 -4.71
C ALA A 133 -12.95 -4.63 -5.94
N MET A 134 -13.17 -3.32 -6.10
CA MET A 134 -14.03 -2.79 -7.17
C MET A 134 -13.59 -3.16 -8.58
N PRO A 135 -12.31 -2.99 -9.00
CA PRO A 135 -11.88 -3.41 -10.33
C PRO A 135 -12.09 -4.90 -10.58
N GLY A 136 -11.88 -5.75 -9.56
CA GLY A 136 -12.06 -7.20 -9.65
C GLY A 136 -13.49 -7.62 -9.97
N LYS A 137 -14.47 -6.82 -9.59
CA LYS A 137 -15.89 -7.06 -9.86
C LYS A 137 -16.32 -6.67 -11.28
N TRP A 138 -15.61 -5.72 -11.91
CA TRP A 138 -15.94 -5.19 -13.23
C TRP A 138 -15.08 -5.79 -14.35
N PHE A 139 -13.83 -6.18 -14.08
CA PHE A 139 -12.88 -6.68 -15.07
C PHE A 139 -12.58 -8.16 -14.85
N ARG A 140 -13.40 -9.08 -15.39
CA ARG A 140 -13.18 -10.52 -15.23
C ARG A 140 -12.15 -11.08 -16.20
N GLY A 141 -12.22 -10.70 -17.48
CA GLY A 141 -11.33 -11.23 -18.54
C GLY A 141 -9.98 -10.50 -18.64
N ARG A 142 -9.90 -9.23 -18.23
CA ARG A 142 -8.70 -8.36 -18.33
C ARG A 142 -8.27 -7.78 -16.99
N LEU A 143 -8.50 -8.52 -15.91
CA LEU A 143 -8.24 -8.05 -14.54
C LEU A 143 -6.79 -7.59 -14.34
N THR A 144 -5.81 -8.35 -14.83
CA THR A 144 -4.38 -8.03 -14.67
C THR A 144 -4.04 -6.68 -15.31
N TRP A 145 -4.57 -6.41 -16.51
CA TRP A 145 -4.34 -5.14 -17.18
C TRP A 145 -5.04 -3.98 -16.48
N ALA A 146 -6.30 -4.19 -16.07
CA ALA A 146 -7.07 -3.19 -15.31
C ALA A 146 -6.38 -2.85 -13.97
N MET A 147 -5.83 -3.85 -13.26
CA MET A 147 -5.07 -3.61 -12.03
C MET A 147 -3.75 -2.88 -12.29
N GLY A 148 -3.12 -3.09 -13.45
CA GLY A 148 -1.96 -2.30 -13.87
C GLY A 148 -2.30 -0.82 -14.06
N VAL A 149 -3.41 -0.53 -14.76
CA VAL A 149 -3.91 0.85 -14.92
C VAL A 149 -4.32 1.46 -13.58
N TYR A 150 -5.02 0.68 -12.74
CA TYR A 150 -5.37 1.12 -11.38
C TYR A 150 -4.13 1.50 -10.56
N ALA A 151 -3.08 0.67 -10.58
CA ALA A 151 -1.83 0.95 -9.89
C ALA A 151 -1.15 2.21 -10.43
N LEU A 152 -1.13 2.39 -11.76
CA LEU A 152 -0.60 3.59 -12.40
C LEU A 152 -1.34 4.85 -11.94
N VAL A 153 -2.68 4.86 -12.06
CA VAL A 153 -3.51 6.03 -11.68
C VAL A 153 -3.36 6.35 -10.19
N THR A 154 -3.33 5.31 -9.34
CA THR A 154 -3.14 5.47 -7.90
C THR A 154 -1.76 6.05 -7.57
N SER A 155 -0.70 5.55 -8.22
CA SER A 155 0.68 6.05 -7.99
C SER A 155 0.82 7.50 -8.44
N VAL A 156 0.27 7.87 -9.61
CA VAL A 156 0.22 9.27 -10.07
C VAL A 156 -0.58 10.12 -9.10
N GLY A 157 -1.71 9.61 -8.60
CA GLY A 157 -2.52 10.27 -7.59
C GLY A 157 -1.73 10.59 -6.31
N PHE A 158 -1.00 9.62 -5.75
CA PHE A 158 -0.15 9.86 -4.57
C PHE A 158 1.04 10.76 -4.87
N MET A 159 1.66 10.63 -6.05
CA MET A 159 2.75 11.51 -6.49
C MET A 159 2.34 12.98 -6.49
N LEU A 160 1.09 13.28 -6.86
CA LEU A 160 0.55 14.65 -6.84
C LEU A 160 0.04 15.04 -5.44
N ALA A 161 -0.58 14.11 -4.72
CA ALA A 161 -1.21 14.39 -3.42
C ALA A 161 -0.19 14.71 -2.33
N PHE A 162 0.94 13.99 -2.24
CA PHE A 162 1.93 14.23 -1.19
C PHE A 162 2.52 15.66 -1.24
N PRO A 163 3.06 16.16 -2.36
CA PRO A 163 3.55 17.53 -2.44
C PRO A 163 2.44 18.58 -2.25
N ALA A 164 1.24 18.34 -2.81
CA ALA A 164 0.13 19.27 -2.68
C ALA A 164 -0.33 19.43 -1.23
N VAL A 165 -0.47 18.32 -0.50
CA VAL A 165 -0.81 18.35 0.94
C VAL A 165 0.33 18.97 1.74
N GLY A 166 1.60 18.61 1.46
CA GLY A 166 2.76 19.19 2.10
C GLY A 166 2.84 20.71 1.93
N ALA A 167 2.62 21.20 0.71
CA ALA A 167 2.56 22.65 0.43
C ALA A 167 1.41 23.32 1.19
N LEU A 168 0.25 22.69 1.31
CA LEU A 168 -0.88 23.21 2.08
C LEU A 168 -0.57 23.25 3.58
N VAL A 169 0.11 22.22 4.12
CA VAL A 169 0.59 22.19 5.51
C VAL A 169 1.54 23.34 5.79
N GLN A 170 2.50 23.60 4.91
CA GLN A 170 3.44 24.72 5.05
C GLN A 170 2.76 26.09 4.94
N ALA A 171 1.80 26.26 4.01
CA ALA A 171 1.18 27.53 3.74
C ALA A 171 0.10 27.91 4.76
N ARG A 172 -0.66 26.95 5.28
CA ARG A 172 -1.86 27.19 6.10
C ARG A 172 -1.86 26.44 7.43
N GLY A 173 -0.85 25.65 7.72
CA GLY A 173 -0.76 24.79 8.89
C GLY A 173 -1.49 23.44 8.73
N TRP A 174 -1.08 22.48 9.54
CA TRP A 174 -1.57 21.09 9.43
C TRP A 174 -3.06 20.92 9.72
N ARG A 175 -3.62 21.72 10.65
CA ARG A 175 -5.06 21.65 11.02
C ARG A 175 -5.96 22.01 9.83
N ILE A 176 -5.62 23.09 9.12
CA ILE A 176 -6.37 23.51 7.91
C ILE A 176 -6.20 22.50 6.79
N ALA A 177 -4.98 21.98 6.60
CA ALA A 177 -4.72 20.97 5.58
C ALA A 177 -5.55 19.70 5.83
N TRP A 178 -5.59 19.21 7.08
CA TRP A 178 -6.38 18.04 7.44
C TRP A 178 -7.88 18.27 7.33
N ALA A 179 -8.37 19.41 7.80
CA ALA A 179 -9.77 19.79 7.61
C ALA A 179 -10.15 19.84 6.13
N ALA A 180 -9.29 20.41 5.27
CA ALA A 180 -9.53 20.47 3.82
C ALA A 180 -9.61 19.07 3.19
N ILE A 181 -8.73 18.13 3.59
CA ILE A 181 -8.79 16.73 3.13
C ILE A 181 -10.10 16.08 3.58
N GLY A 182 -10.51 16.27 4.85
CA GLY A 182 -11.75 15.73 5.36
C GLY A 182 -12.98 16.27 4.61
N VAL A 183 -13.00 17.56 4.32
CA VAL A 183 -14.05 18.19 3.51
C VAL A 183 -14.03 17.65 2.08
N ALA A 184 -12.85 17.49 1.45
CA ALA A 184 -12.73 16.92 0.13
C ALA A 184 -13.23 15.45 0.05
N LEU A 185 -13.08 14.67 1.12
CA LEU A 185 -13.67 13.34 1.21
C LEU A 185 -15.20 13.40 1.28
N ILE A 186 -15.76 14.30 2.06
CA ILE A 186 -17.22 14.47 2.26
C ILE A 186 -17.89 15.03 1.00
N VAL A 187 -17.38 16.15 0.48
CA VAL A 187 -18.02 16.91 -0.61
C VAL A 187 -17.54 16.47 -1.99
N GLY A 188 -16.36 15.87 -2.08
CA GLY A 188 -15.76 15.36 -3.32
C GLY A 188 -15.96 13.86 -3.50
N LEU A 189 -15.22 13.05 -2.73
CA LEU A 189 -15.19 11.60 -2.94
C LEU A 189 -16.55 10.93 -2.70
N ALA A 190 -17.28 11.30 -1.65
CA ALA A 190 -18.54 10.65 -1.30
C ALA A 190 -19.63 10.88 -2.36
N PRO A 191 -19.90 12.10 -2.87
CA PRO A 191 -20.82 12.30 -3.99
C PRO A 191 -20.35 11.64 -5.28
N ILE A 192 -19.04 11.67 -5.60
CA ILE A 192 -18.48 10.97 -6.76
C ILE A 192 -18.76 9.46 -6.65
N ALA A 193 -18.50 8.88 -5.48
CA ALA A 193 -18.79 7.46 -5.24
C ALA A 193 -20.29 7.15 -5.41
N TRP A 194 -21.16 8.00 -4.87
CA TRP A 194 -22.60 7.82 -4.95
C TRP A 194 -23.13 7.92 -6.37
N THR A 195 -22.62 8.84 -7.18
CA THR A 195 -23.12 9.10 -8.55
C THR A 195 -22.53 8.16 -9.59
N PHE A 196 -21.23 7.86 -9.50
CA PHE A 196 -20.50 7.12 -10.53
C PHE A 196 -20.27 5.64 -10.21
N VAL A 197 -20.38 5.18 -8.96
CA VAL A 197 -20.31 3.75 -8.68
C VAL A 197 -21.70 3.15 -8.85
N ARG A 198 -21.86 2.28 -9.85
CA ARG A 198 -23.10 1.56 -10.11
C ARG A 198 -23.07 0.17 -9.49
N ARG A 199 -24.26 -0.43 -9.32
CA ARG A 199 -24.37 -1.85 -9.01
C ARG A 199 -23.85 -2.64 -10.22
N GLU A 200 -23.20 -3.76 -9.92
CA GLU A 200 -22.65 -4.65 -10.95
C GLU A 200 -23.75 -5.10 -11.89
N PRO A 201 -23.50 -5.07 -13.22
CA PRO A 201 -24.46 -5.63 -14.17
C PRO A 201 -24.41 -7.16 -14.06
N GLU A 202 -25.53 -7.78 -13.71
CA GLU A 202 -25.65 -9.25 -13.72
C GLU A 202 -25.51 -9.86 -15.13
N SER A 203 -25.66 -9.06 -16.18
CA SER A 203 -25.81 -9.50 -17.57
C SER A 203 -24.68 -9.14 -18.55
N HIS A 204 -23.61 -8.43 -18.13
CA HIS A 204 -22.53 -8.06 -19.08
C HIS A 204 -21.38 -9.09 -19.15
N VAL A 205 -21.64 -10.34 -18.79
CA VAL A 205 -20.68 -11.45 -18.82
C VAL A 205 -20.29 -11.84 -20.25
N GLU A 206 -21.10 -11.50 -21.26
CA GLU A 206 -20.96 -12.05 -22.60
C GLU A 206 -20.18 -11.20 -23.61
N LEU A 207 -19.90 -9.93 -23.36
CA LEU A 207 -19.32 -9.04 -24.37
C LEU A 207 -17.79 -8.90 -24.34
N GLU A 208 -17.11 -9.37 -23.31
CA GLU A 208 -15.64 -9.24 -23.17
C GLU A 208 -14.86 -10.55 -23.28
N ASP A 209 -15.53 -11.70 -23.43
CA ASP A 209 -14.89 -13.04 -23.42
C ASP A 209 -14.36 -13.49 -24.79
N SER A 210 -14.28 -12.59 -25.78
CA SER A 210 -13.77 -12.90 -27.14
C SER A 210 -12.25 -12.70 -27.29
N GLY A 211 -11.47 -12.75 -26.22
CA GLY A 211 -10.01 -12.77 -26.27
C GLY A 211 -9.44 -14.19 -26.22
N PRO A 212 -8.30 -14.48 -26.88
CA PRO A 212 -7.85 -15.84 -27.09
C PRO A 212 -7.55 -16.59 -25.79
N MET A 213 -7.97 -17.83 -25.78
CA MET A 213 -7.98 -18.88 -24.76
C MET A 213 -6.58 -19.26 -24.15
N ARG A 214 -5.64 -18.30 -24.08
CA ARG A 214 -4.28 -18.54 -23.54
C ARG A 214 -4.16 -18.47 -22.03
N SER A 215 -5.14 -17.88 -21.32
CA SER A 215 -5.07 -17.70 -19.86
C SER A 215 -5.52 -18.93 -19.06
N ARG A 216 -6.35 -19.81 -19.62
CA ARG A 216 -6.84 -21.02 -18.92
C ARG A 216 -5.84 -22.16 -18.84
N SER A 217 -4.89 -22.25 -19.77
CA SER A 217 -3.83 -23.27 -19.76
C SER A 217 -2.76 -22.95 -18.70
N ALA A 218 -2.35 -21.69 -18.58
CA ALA A 218 -1.37 -21.27 -17.58
C ALA A 218 -1.86 -21.50 -16.13
N GLY A 219 -3.12 -21.17 -15.83
CA GLY A 219 -3.70 -21.41 -14.50
C GLY A 219 -3.84 -22.89 -14.12
N ARG A 220 -4.10 -23.79 -15.10
CA ARG A 220 -4.15 -25.23 -14.90
C ARG A 220 -2.75 -25.86 -14.78
N GLU A 221 -1.79 -25.36 -15.52
CA GLU A 221 -0.40 -25.84 -15.48
C GLU A 221 0.27 -25.45 -14.15
N TYR A 222 0.00 -24.25 -13.59
CA TYR A 222 0.43 -23.86 -12.25
C TYR A 222 -0.20 -24.71 -11.14
N ALA A 223 -1.46 -25.09 -11.28
CA ALA A 223 -2.15 -25.94 -10.29
C ALA A 223 -1.61 -27.40 -10.27
N ALA A 224 -0.99 -27.87 -11.36
CA ALA A 224 -0.47 -29.22 -11.46
C ALA A 224 0.97 -29.38 -10.91
N ILE A 225 1.72 -28.28 -10.73
CA ILE A 225 3.16 -28.31 -10.37
C ILE A 225 3.39 -27.98 -8.89
N ALA A 226 2.49 -27.26 -8.22
CA ALA A 226 2.65 -26.91 -6.81
C ALA A 226 2.06 -28.02 -5.94
N ALA A 227 2.91 -28.70 -5.16
CA ALA A 227 2.43 -29.58 -4.09
C ALA A 227 1.63 -28.74 -3.09
N ASP A 228 0.34 -29.08 -2.88
CA ASP A 228 -0.52 -28.41 -1.89
C ASP A 228 0.02 -28.61 -0.48
N HIS A 229 0.41 -27.50 0.14
CA HIS A 229 0.90 -27.51 1.51
C HIS A 229 -0.16 -26.94 2.46
N THR A 230 -0.34 -27.61 3.60
CA THR A 230 -1.15 -27.06 4.69
C THR A 230 -0.42 -25.87 5.34
N LEU A 231 -1.15 -25.01 6.07
CA LEU A 231 -0.54 -23.92 6.85
C LEU A 231 0.56 -24.43 7.79
N GLY A 232 0.33 -25.57 8.49
CA GLY A 232 1.31 -26.16 9.38
C GLY A 232 2.59 -26.62 8.67
N ALA A 233 2.49 -27.14 7.43
CA ALA A 233 3.63 -27.51 6.62
C ALA A 233 4.39 -26.25 6.13
N ALA A 234 3.69 -25.21 5.72
CA ALA A 234 4.28 -23.94 5.33
C ALA A 234 5.06 -23.29 6.48
N LEU A 235 4.49 -23.23 7.67
CA LEU A 235 5.14 -22.64 8.88
C LEU A 235 6.37 -23.42 9.34
N ARG A 236 6.50 -24.71 8.99
CA ARG A 236 7.70 -25.51 9.27
C ARG A 236 8.80 -25.30 8.20
N SER A 237 8.47 -24.67 7.09
CA SER A 237 9.42 -24.40 6.00
C SER A 237 10.27 -23.18 6.31
N PRO A 238 11.62 -23.26 6.26
CA PRO A 238 12.49 -22.09 6.39
C PRO A 238 12.20 -21.00 5.34
N ALA A 239 11.74 -21.39 4.15
CA ALA A 239 11.38 -20.46 3.09
C ALA A 239 10.23 -19.53 3.49
N PHE A 240 9.23 -20.04 4.26
CA PHE A 240 8.14 -19.20 4.77
C PHE A 240 8.68 -18.04 5.62
N TRP A 241 9.56 -18.35 6.56
CA TRP A 241 10.10 -17.35 7.48
C TRP A 241 11.03 -16.36 6.80
N VAL A 242 11.91 -16.83 5.91
CA VAL A 242 12.82 -15.93 5.18
C VAL A 242 12.05 -14.96 4.31
N PHE A 243 11.10 -15.43 3.50
CA PHE A 243 10.30 -14.56 2.63
C PHE A 243 9.31 -13.70 3.42
N GLY A 244 8.70 -14.25 4.47
CA GLY A 244 7.79 -13.53 5.35
C GLY A 244 8.50 -12.41 6.12
N LEU A 245 9.64 -12.71 6.76
CA LEU A 245 10.42 -11.71 7.49
C LEU A 245 11.02 -10.66 6.55
N ALA A 246 11.53 -11.06 5.37
CA ALA A 246 12.05 -10.10 4.40
C ALA A 246 10.98 -9.09 3.94
N SER A 247 9.77 -9.57 3.63
CA SER A 247 8.65 -8.69 3.28
C SER A 247 8.21 -7.83 4.47
N SER A 248 8.22 -8.39 5.68
CA SER A 248 7.87 -7.67 6.92
C SER A 248 8.88 -6.57 7.24
N MET A 249 10.16 -6.80 7.01
CA MET A 249 11.21 -5.79 7.19
C MET A 249 11.02 -4.58 6.27
N TYR A 250 10.55 -4.78 5.03
CA TYR A 250 10.16 -3.65 4.19
C TYR A 250 9.04 -2.83 4.86
N GLY A 251 8.01 -3.49 5.37
CA GLY A 251 6.91 -2.84 6.08
C GLY A 251 7.40 -2.03 7.30
N LEU A 252 8.31 -2.60 8.09
CA LEU A 252 8.91 -1.96 9.26
C LEU A 252 9.70 -0.69 8.87
N VAL A 253 10.61 -0.82 7.91
CA VAL A 253 11.47 0.28 7.45
C VAL A 253 10.65 1.38 6.79
N ALA A 254 9.78 1.02 5.84
CA ALA A 254 8.97 1.98 5.10
C ALA A 254 7.99 2.74 6.02
N SER A 255 7.45 2.07 7.04
CA SER A 255 6.57 2.69 8.04
C SER A 255 7.35 3.61 8.99
N GLY A 256 8.50 3.17 9.49
CA GLY A 256 9.35 3.96 10.37
C GLY A 256 9.84 5.25 9.71
N ILE A 257 10.44 5.12 8.54
CA ILE A 257 10.88 6.28 7.75
C ILE A 257 9.67 7.13 7.35
N GLY A 258 8.58 6.52 6.87
CA GLY A 258 7.40 7.24 6.40
C GLY A 258 6.73 8.11 7.47
N LEU A 259 6.86 7.77 8.75
CA LEU A 259 6.32 8.57 9.85
C LEU A 259 7.26 9.70 10.30
N PHE A 260 8.57 9.45 10.32
CA PHE A 260 9.58 10.36 10.86
C PHE A 260 10.56 10.92 9.82
N ASN A 261 10.23 10.80 8.52
CA ASN A 261 11.17 11.21 7.46
C ASN A 261 11.52 12.70 7.51
N GLU A 262 10.58 13.55 7.91
CA GLU A 262 10.83 14.98 8.09
C GLU A 262 11.92 15.19 9.17
N SER A 263 11.81 14.56 10.35
CA SER A 263 12.82 14.69 11.39
C SER A 263 14.14 14.00 11.04
N ILE A 264 14.10 12.88 10.33
CA ILE A 264 15.30 12.19 9.82
C ILE A 264 16.07 13.08 8.86
N LEU A 265 15.38 13.76 7.95
CA LEU A 265 15.99 14.68 6.99
C LEU A 265 16.41 16.01 7.65
N ALA A 266 15.65 16.51 8.62
CA ALA A 266 16.01 17.68 9.40
C ALA A 266 17.30 17.47 10.21
N GLU A 267 17.57 16.26 10.76
CA GLU A 267 18.86 15.89 11.37
C GLU A 267 20.03 16.09 10.41
N ARG A 268 19.78 16.05 9.09
CA ARG A 268 20.76 16.27 8.01
C ARG A 268 20.73 17.68 7.43
N GLY A 269 19.92 18.58 8.01
CA GLY A 269 19.81 19.99 7.58
C GLY A 269 18.92 20.24 6.37
N PHE A 270 18.06 19.27 5.99
CA PHE A 270 17.10 19.46 4.89
C PHE A 270 15.80 20.10 5.36
N ALA A 271 15.22 20.93 4.48
CA ALA A 271 13.91 21.54 4.71
C ALA A 271 12.76 20.54 4.43
N PRO A 272 11.55 20.77 4.99
CA PRO A 272 10.41 19.87 4.87
C PRO A 272 9.94 19.55 3.44
N ASP A 273 10.11 20.48 2.49
CA ASP A 273 9.75 20.30 1.08
C ASP A 273 10.54 19.17 0.39
N VAL A 274 11.77 18.92 0.85
CA VAL A 274 12.58 17.78 0.38
C VAL A 274 11.91 16.46 0.72
N TYR A 275 11.29 16.34 1.91
CA TYR A 275 10.54 15.17 2.30
C TYR A 275 9.34 14.90 1.38
N TYR A 276 8.56 15.94 1.06
CA TYR A 276 7.38 15.78 0.21
C TYR A 276 7.76 15.35 -1.21
N THR A 277 8.87 15.89 -1.73
CA THR A 277 9.42 15.47 -3.02
C THR A 277 9.91 14.03 -2.98
N ALA A 278 10.60 13.62 -1.90
CA ALA A 278 11.07 12.25 -1.73
C ALA A 278 9.91 11.23 -1.71
N LEU A 279 8.78 11.56 -1.08
CA LEU A 279 7.58 10.71 -1.10
C LEU A 279 7.03 10.53 -2.52
N ALA A 280 6.95 11.63 -3.31
CA ALA A 280 6.49 11.56 -4.68
C ALA A 280 7.40 10.68 -5.55
N VAL A 281 8.73 10.86 -5.42
CA VAL A 281 9.71 10.04 -6.12
C VAL A 281 9.61 8.57 -5.71
N THR A 282 9.46 8.28 -4.42
CA THR A 282 9.28 6.90 -3.92
C THR A 282 8.02 6.26 -4.50
N ALA A 283 6.91 6.99 -4.62
CA ALA A 283 5.67 6.46 -5.17
C ALA A 283 5.81 6.06 -6.65
N ILE A 284 6.41 6.92 -7.49
CA ILE A 284 6.56 6.65 -8.92
C ILE A 284 7.61 5.57 -9.19
N THR A 285 8.71 5.57 -8.45
CA THR A 285 9.75 4.55 -8.58
C THR A 285 9.31 3.19 -8.04
N GLY A 286 8.42 3.16 -7.04
CA GLY A 286 7.74 1.96 -6.59
C GLY A 286 6.87 1.33 -7.68
N LEU A 287 6.14 2.15 -8.43
CA LEU A 287 5.39 1.66 -9.60
C LEU A 287 6.33 1.10 -10.67
N ALA A 288 7.39 1.82 -11.02
CA ALA A 288 8.39 1.32 -11.97
C ALA A 288 9.01 0.00 -11.49
N GLY A 289 9.33 -0.09 -10.20
CA GLY A 289 9.81 -1.32 -9.55
C GLY A 289 8.83 -2.48 -9.70
N ASN A 290 7.54 -2.26 -9.53
CA ASN A 290 6.51 -3.29 -9.74
C ASN A 290 6.55 -3.86 -11.16
N PHE A 291 6.61 -2.99 -12.18
CA PHE A 291 6.66 -3.43 -13.59
C PHE A 291 7.96 -4.18 -13.91
N ILE A 292 9.11 -3.65 -13.47
CA ILE A 292 10.41 -4.27 -13.69
C ILE A 292 10.48 -5.63 -12.99
N ALA A 293 10.04 -5.71 -11.73
CA ALA A 293 10.03 -6.96 -10.97
C ALA A 293 9.08 -7.99 -11.56
N GLY A 294 7.89 -7.57 -12.03
CA GLY A 294 6.93 -8.44 -12.72
C GLY A 294 7.54 -9.06 -13.98
N ALA A 295 8.10 -8.23 -14.87
CA ALA A 295 8.75 -8.69 -16.09
C ALA A 295 10.00 -9.55 -15.81
N TRP A 296 10.70 -9.28 -14.71
CA TRP A 296 11.86 -10.06 -14.30
C TRP A 296 11.46 -11.38 -13.64
N ALA A 297 10.42 -11.42 -12.84
CA ALA A 297 9.90 -12.63 -12.19
C ALA A 297 9.35 -13.68 -13.18
N ASP A 298 9.04 -13.27 -14.41
CA ASP A 298 8.68 -14.19 -15.50
C ASP A 298 9.90 -14.89 -16.11
N ARG A 299 11.11 -14.33 -15.94
CA ARG A 299 12.36 -14.82 -16.54
C ARG A 299 13.38 -15.31 -15.52
N ALA A 300 13.31 -14.86 -14.28
CA ALA A 300 14.22 -15.18 -13.19
C ALA A 300 13.44 -15.67 -11.97
N SER A 301 14.15 -16.26 -11.00
CA SER A 301 13.53 -16.73 -9.76
C SER A 301 13.08 -15.54 -8.88
N LEU A 302 11.94 -15.68 -8.20
CA LEU A 302 11.46 -14.73 -7.19
C LEU A 302 12.49 -14.48 -6.08
N ARG A 303 13.40 -15.43 -5.84
CA ARG A 303 14.55 -15.30 -4.94
C ARG A 303 15.44 -14.13 -5.33
N LEU A 304 15.84 -14.04 -6.61
CA LEU A 304 16.72 -12.96 -7.08
C LEU A 304 16.04 -11.60 -7.00
N VAL A 305 14.75 -11.53 -7.29
CA VAL A 305 13.95 -10.31 -7.13
C VAL A 305 13.94 -9.85 -5.67
N LEU A 306 13.72 -10.79 -4.72
CA LEU A 306 13.75 -10.49 -3.29
C LEU A 306 15.12 -10.02 -2.84
N VAL A 307 16.19 -10.76 -3.20
CA VAL A 307 17.57 -10.42 -2.83
C VAL A 307 17.94 -9.02 -3.33
N THR A 308 17.60 -8.68 -4.57
CA THR A 308 17.85 -7.34 -5.12
C THR A 308 17.08 -6.25 -4.34
N ALA A 309 15.82 -6.52 -3.96
CA ALA A 309 15.07 -5.60 -3.12
C ALA A 309 15.75 -5.37 -1.77
N LEU A 310 16.18 -6.44 -1.10
CA LEU A 310 16.87 -6.37 0.19
C LEU A 310 18.21 -5.62 0.09
N LEU A 311 18.97 -5.84 -0.98
CA LEU A 311 20.23 -5.14 -1.21
C LEU A 311 20.02 -3.65 -1.51
N LEU A 312 19.01 -3.29 -2.29
CA LEU A 312 18.61 -1.89 -2.52
C LEU A 312 18.24 -1.20 -1.21
N MET A 313 17.45 -1.86 -0.34
CA MET A 313 17.10 -1.34 0.97
C MET A 313 18.32 -1.22 1.89
N THR A 314 19.19 -2.24 1.91
CA THR A 314 20.43 -2.22 2.68
C THR A 314 21.28 -1.02 2.29
N GLY A 315 21.52 -0.80 1.01
CA GLY A 315 22.27 0.34 0.50
C GLY A 315 21.61 1.68 0.82
N ALA A 316 20.29 1.78 0.64
CA ALA A 316 19.53 3.00 0.94
C ALA A 316 19.59 3.37 2.42
N LEU A 317 19.48 2.38 3.35
CA LEU A 317 19.57 2.63 4.79
C LEU A 317 21.00 2.95 5.23
N ALA A 318 21.99 2.21 4.74
CA ALA A 318 23.39 2.47 5.08
C ALA A 318 23.87 3.84 4.57
N ALA A 319 23.34 4.32 3.45
CA ALA A 319 23.65 5.62 2.88
C ALA A 319 22.94 6.79 3.61
N LEU A 320 21.77 6.55 4.22
CA LEU A 320 20.92 7.59 4.78
C LEU A 320 21.63 8.51 5.82
N PRO A 321 22.47 7.98 6.74
CA PRO A 321 23.26 8.82 7.64
C PRO A 321 24.29 9.72 6.97
N HIS A 322 24.65 9.46 5.72
CA HIS A 322 25.66 10.19 4.95
C HIS A 322 25.08 11.12 3.87
N VAL A 323 23.76 11.25 3.83
CA VAL A 323 23.06 12.11 2.86
C VAL A 323 23.35 13.56 3.16
N THR A 324 23.91 14.29 2.18
CA THR A 324 24.32 15.71 2.29
C THR A 324 23.77 16.59 1.19
N THR A 325 23.23 16.01 0.12
CA THR A 325 22.71 16.75 -1.02
C THR A 325 21.29 16.30 -1.38
N PHE A 326 20.54 17.18 -2.05
CA PHE A 326 19.22 16.83 -2.58
C PHE A 326 19.25 15.58 -3.48
N ALA A 327 20.30 15.46 -4.32
CA ALA A 327 20.48 14.31 -5.20
C ALA A 327 20.64 13.00 -4.41
N HIS A 328 21.32 13.01 -3.26
CA HIS A 328 21.44 11.85 -2.39
C HIS A 328 20.07 11.44 -1.81
N VAL A 329 19.25 12.41 -1.38
CA VAL A 329 17.89 12.13 -0.90
C VAL A 329 17.05 11.51 -2.00
N MET A 330 17.11 12.06 -3.22
CA MET A 330 16.37 11.50 -4.36
C MET A 330 16.87 10.11 -4.74
N GLY A 331 18.17 9.85 -4.69
CA GLY A 331 18.76 8.52 -4.91
C GLY A 331 18.25 7.49 -3.88
N GLN A 332 18.18 7.89 -2.62
CA GLN A 332 17.62 7.06 -1.54
C GLN A 332 16.11 6.80 -1.76
N ALA A 333 15.33 7.81 -2.15
CA ALA A 333 13.91 7.68 -2.46
C ALA A 333 13.66 6.73 -3.64
N VAL A 334 14.50 6.81 -4.70
CA VAL A 334 14.46 5.88 -5.84
C VAL A 334 14.76 4.45 -5.38
N ALA A 335 15.82 4.25 -4.61
CA ALA A 335 16.19 2.90 -4.13
C ALA A 335 15.09 2.28 -3.26
N MET A 336 14.51 3.06 -2.33
CA MET A 336 13.40 2.61 -1.47
C MET A 336 12.13 2.33 -2.26
N GLY A 337 11.79 3.16 -3.24
CA GLY A 337 10.64 2.95 -4.11
C GLY A 337 10.79 1.68 -4.94
N MET A 338 11.92 1.53 -5.64
CA MET A 338 12.23 0.33 -6.42
C MET A 338 12.17 -0.94 -5.56
N ALA A 339 12.80 -0.93 -4.39
CA ALA A 339 12.76 -2.04 -3.44
C ALA A 339 11.33 -2.38 -3.02
N GLY A 340 10.50 -1.38 -2.76
CA GLY A 340 9.09 -1.54 -2.43
C GLY A 340 8.30 -2.24 -3.52
N GLY A 341 8.50 -1.83 -4.78
CA GLY A 341 7.90 -2.48 -5.93
C GLY A 341 8.31 -3.96 -6.06
N PHE A 342 9.59 -4.24 -5.88
CA PHE A 342 10.12 -5.61 -5.93
C PHE A 342 9.54 -6.49 -4.80
N VAL A 343 9.52 -5.99 -3.56
CA VAL A 343 8.92 -6.71 -2.42
C VAL A 343 7.44 -6.99 -2.66
N MET A 344 6.70 -6.05 -3.24
CA MET A 344 5.28 -6.20 -3.51
C MET A 344 5.02 -7.36 -4.49
N VAL A 345 5.78 -7.43 -5.59
CA VAL A 345 5.68 -8.54 -6.56
C VAL A 345 6.01 -9.87 -5.92
N VAL A 346 7.07 -9.94 -5.12
CA VAL A 346 7.45 -11.16 -4.40
C VAL A 346 6.35 -11.55 -3.42
N PHE A 347 5.84 -10.61 -2.62
CA PHE A 347 4.82 -10.88 -1.61
C PHE A 347 3.54 -11.46 -2.21
N PHE A 348 3.07 -10.96 -3.35
CA PHE A 348 1.85 -11.48 -3.97
C PHE A 348 2.06 -12.75 -4.79
N SER A 349 3.28 -12.98 -5.30
CA SER A 349 3.54 -14.12 -6.20
C SER A 349 4.10 -15.35 -5.49
N PHE A 350 4.84 -15.18 -4.39
CA PHE A 350 5.61 -16.27 -3.78
C PHE A 350 4.72 -17.35 -3.14
N TRP A 351 3.71 -16.96 -2.37
CA TRP A 351 2.94 -17.91 -1.56
C TRP A 351 2.19 -18.93 -2.40
N GLY A 352 1.55 -18.48 -3.48
CA GLY A 352 0.84 -19.37 -4.41
C GLY A 352 1.78 -20.29 -5.18
N LYS A 353 2.93 -19.77 -5.62
CA LYS A 353 3.94 -20.57 -6.34
C LYS A 353 4.63 -21.59 -5.42
N ALA A 354 4.91 -21.22 -4.15
CA ALA A 354 5.66 -22.07 -3.23
C ALA A 354 4.81 -23.13 -2.54
N TYR A 355 3.55 -22.82 -2.20
CA TYR A 355 2.74 -23.65 -1.32
C TYR A 355 1.41 -24.13 -1.94
N GLY A 356 1.09 -23.72 -3.17
CA GLY A 356 -0.13 -24.11 -3.86
C GLY A 356 -1.37 -23.29 -3.48
N PRO A 357 -2.47 -23.46 -4.21
CA PRO A 357 -3.67 -22.62 -4.09
C PRO A 357 -4.61 -23.03 -2.94
N SER A 358 -4.63 -24.29 -2.52
CA SER A 358 -5.68 -24.82 -1.63
C SER A 358 -5.73 -24.17 -0.24
N HIS A 359 -4.61 -23.73 0.31
CA HIS A 359 -4.51 -23.08 1.62
C HIS A 359 -3.90 -21.69 1.53
N LEU A 360 -3.84 -21.10 0.33
CA LEU A 360 -3.18 -19.84 0.05
C LEU A 360 -3.66 -18.69 0.95
N GLY A 361 -4.96 -18.56 1.15
CA GLY A 361 -5.54 -17.51 1.99
C GLY A 361 -5.04 -17.55 3.44
N LYS A 362 -4.91 -18.76 4.02
CA LYS A 362 -4.39 -18.93 5.39
C LYS A 362 -2.91 -18.62 5.49
N ILE A 363 -2.11 -19.09 4.52
CA ILE A 363 -0.65 -18.89 4.47
C ILE A 363 -0.32 -17.42 4.25
N GLN A 364 -0.95 -16.79 3.26
CA GLN A 364 -0.77 -15.38 2.96
C GLN A 364 -1.31 -14.48 4.08
N GLY A 365 -2.39 -14.90 4.76
CA GLY A 365 -2.94 -14.20 5.91
C GLY A 365 -1.95 -14.10 7.08
N VAL A 366 -1.22 -15.18 7.39
CA VAL A 366 -0.16 -15.14 8.43
C VAL A 366 1.00 -14.25 7.98
N ALA A 367 1.44 -14.35 6.72
CA ALA A 367 2.49 -13.47 6.19
C ALA A 367 2.08 -11.98 6.22
N GLN A 368 0.82 -11.69 5.90
CA GLN A 368 0.27 -10.33 5.99
C GLN A 368 0.22 -9.84 7.44
N ALA A 369 -0.16 -10.69 8.40
CA ALA A 369 -0.16 -10.34 9.81
C ALA A 369 1.25 -9.98 10.33
N LEU A 370 2.28 -10.74 9.91
CA LEU A 370 3.67 -10.40 10.21
C LEU A 370 4.06 -9.03 9.65
N THR A 371 3.66 -8.73 8.42
CA THR A 371 3.95 -7.44 7.77
C THR A 371 3.24 -6.28 8.47
N VAL A 372 1.97 -6.46 8.85
CA VAL A 372 1.22 -5.43 9.60
C VAL A 372 1.84 -5.16 10.96
N PHE A 373 2.21 -6.22 11.69
CA PHE A 373 2.87 -6.09 12.99
C PHE A 373 4.21 -5.36 12.86
N ALA A 374 5.06 -5.76 11.92
CA ALA A 374 6.34 -5.12 11.65
C ALA A 374 6.17 -3.65 11.25
N SER A 375 5.20 -3.35 10.37
CA SER A 375 4.89 -1.98 9.97
C SER A 375 4.38 -1.12 11.14
N ALA A 376 3.63 -1.71 12.06
CA ALA A 376 3.15 -1.01 13.25
C ALA A 376 4.30 -0.71 14.23
N THR A 377 5.27 -1.63 14.37
CA THR A 377 6.40 -1.48 15.30
C THR A 377 7.54 -0.61 14.78
N GLY A 378 7.65 -0.43 13.44
CA GLY A 378 8.75 0.32 12.81
C GLY A 378 8.94 1.74 13.35
N PRO A 379 7.89 2.58 13.40
CA PRO A 379 7.99 3.92 13.96
C PRO A 379 8.43 3.92 15.43
N LEU A 380 7.93 2.99 16.24
CA LEU A 380 8.30 2.89 17.65
C LEU A 380 9.79 2.55 17.83
N LEU A 381 10.31 1.62 17.02
CA LEU A 381 11.72 1.28 17.01
C LEU A 381 12.60 2.49 16.70
N LEU A 382 12.26 3.26 15.67
CA LEU A 382 13.04 4.45 15.29
C LEU A 382 12.92 5.56 16.34
N ALA A 383 11.73 5.81 16.87
CA ALA A 383 11.52 6.83 17.91
C ALA A 383 12.30 6.50 19.19
N TRP A 384 12.19 5.25 19.67
CA TRP A 384 12.92 4.79 20.85
C TRP A 384 14.43 4.86 20.67
N TRP A 385 14.93 4.48 19.47
CA TRP A 385 16.36 4.55 19.19
C TRP A 385 16.88 6.00 19.19
N ALA A 386 16.15 6.90 18.53
CA ALA A 386 16.51 8.31 18.48
C ALA A 386 16.47 8.97 19.86
N ASP A 387 15.47 8.61 20.70
CA ASP A 387 15.36 9.09 22.08
C ASP A 387 16.53 8.62 22.93
N ALA A 388 16.91 7.34 22.81
CA ALA A 388 17.99 6.74 23.62
C ALA A 388 19.40 7.19 23.19
N THR A 389 19.62 7.52 21.92
CA THR A 389 20.95 7.77 21.34
C THR A 389 21.15 9.17 20.77
N GLY A 390 20.09 9.95 20.66
CA GLY A 390 20.09 11.28 20.03
C GLY A 390 20.16 11.27 18.50
N SER A 391 20.16 10.10 17.82
CA SER A 391 20.26 9.99 16.37
C SER A 391 19.60 8.72 15.83
N TYR A 392 19.09 8.79 14.60
CA TYR A 392 18.55 7.62 13.90
C TYR A 392 19.64 6.73 13.26
N ALA A 393 20.88 7.17 13.15
CA ALA A 393 21.94 6.51 12.39
C ALA A 393 22.19 5.05 12.83
N GLY A 394 22.25 4.80 14.13
CA GLY A 394 22.47 3.44 14.66
C GLY A 394 21.35 2.48 14.30
N ALA A 395 20.09 2.95 14.30
CA ALA A 395 18.94 2.15 13.86
C ALA A 395 19.07 1.76 12.39
N PHE A 396 19.46 2.70 11.53
CA PHE A 396 19.63 2.43 10.09
C PHE A 396 20.72 1.40 9.81
N TYR A 397 21.86 1.46 10.48
CA TYR A 397 22.92 0.45 10.33
C TYR A 397 22.48 -0.92 10.83
N THR A 398 21.77 -0.99 11.95
CA THR A 398 21.25 -2.26 12.49
C THR A 398 20.22 -2.87 11.53
N LEU A 399 19.30 -2.06 11.00
CA LEU A 399 18.31 -2.51 10.02
C LEU A 399 18.98 -2.93 8.69
N ALA A 400 19.97 -2.18 8.22
CA ALA A 400 20.73 -2.52 7.03
C ALA A 400 21.47 -3.86 7.19
N ALA A 401 22.13 -4.09 8.34
CA ALA A 401 22.76 -5.36 8.64
C ALA A 401 21.75 -6.53 8.67
N THR A 402 20.59 -6.32 9.29
CA THR A 402 19.51 -7.33 9.32
C THR A 402 19.00 -7.66 7.92
N LEU A 403 18.82 -6.66 7.06
CA LEU A 403 18.42 -6.86 5.66
C LEU A 403 19.48 -7.60 4.86
N ALA A 404 20.76 -7.28 5.05
CA ALA A 404 21.87 -7.98 4.42
C ALA A 404 21.92 -9.47 4.84
N LEU A 405 21.72 -9.77 6.13
CA LEU A 405 21.62 -11.15 6.62
C LEU A 405 20.42 -11.89 6.01
N LEU A 406 19.27 -11.23 5.91
CA LEU A 406 18.10 -11.80 5.24
C LEU A 406 18.33 -12.03 3.74
N ALA A 407 19.10 -11.17 3.07
CA ALA A 407 19.47 -11.38 1.67
C ALA A 407 20.36 -12.64 1.51
N VAL A 408 21.35 -12.84 2.39
CA VAL A 408 22.16 -14.06 2.44
C VAL A 408 21.31 -15.30 2.75
N ALA A 409 20.40 -15.19 3.73
CA ALA A 409 19.48 -16.28 4.05
C ALA A 409 18.56 -16.62 2.86
N ALA A 410 18.07 -15.61 2.11
CA ALA A 410 17.24 -15.81 0.93
C ALA A 410 18.01 -16.54 -0.20
N LEU A 411 19.31 -16.29 -0.35
CA LEU A 411 20.16 -17.03 -1.30
C LEU A 411 20.32 -18.49 -0.90
N SER A 412 20.42 -18.78 0.40
CA SER A 412 20.75 -20.10 0.93
C SER A 412 19.54 -21.01 1.13
N VAL A 413 18.33 -20.43 1.34
CA VAL A 413 17.13 -21.21 1.66
C VAL A 413 16.67 -22.06 0.49
N ARG A 414 16.27 -23.32 0.74
CA ARG A 414 15.63 -24.18 -0.25
C ARG A 414 14.17 -23.75 -0.44
N ILE A 415 13.85 -23.33 -1.65
CA ILE A 415 12.48 -22.96 -2.04
C ILE A 415 11.78 -24.22 -2.56
N PRO A 416 10.50 -24.45 -2.17
CA PRO A 416 9.68 -25.51 -2.76
C PRO A 416 9.65 -25.43 -4.29
N ALA A 417 9.51 -26.58 -4.95
CA ALA A 417 9.77 -26.73 -6.40
C ALA A 417 8.96 -25.80 -7.32
N GLY A 418 7.76 -25.41 -6.91
CA GLY A 418 6.87 -24.53 -7.71
C GLY A 418 7.28 -23.04 -7.77
N ALA A 419 8.24 -22.60 -6.96
CA ALA A 419 8.64 -21.18 -6.87
C ALA A 419 10.12 -20.93 -7.22
N ARG A 420 10.76 -21.91 -7.84
CA ARG A 420 12.16 -21.81 -8.29
C ARG A 420 12.33 -20.91 -9.50
#